data_4b4eb50fea87e511e71ac07d4677cf9d
#
_entry.id   4b4eb50fea87e511e71ac07d4677cf9d
#
_cell.length_a   1.000
_cell.length_b   1.000
_cell.length_c   1.000
_cell.angle_alpha   90.00
_cell.angle_beta   90.00
_cell.angle_gamma   90.00
#
_symmetry.space_group_name_H-M   'P 1'
#
loop_
_entity.id
_entity.type
_entity.pdbx_description
1 polymer ?
#
loop_
_entity_poly.entity_id
_entity_poly.type
_entity_poly.pdbx_seq_one_letter_code
_entity_poly.pdbx_strand_id
1 'polypeptide(L)'
;RSSAASHVYKRQGEHPAVLTCETFGIQPSSKLVEVLKQARRDSVPIVVDRTHSFLAPSLTPADIEVVSIRKLLPLTEVAWVQADDDLSELVGTRDNKDVFLTRARRRFLKDRGLDTFEEAENLADDCWAPVPPDDDARAEFEGFNVAEFSRRVDQTRAALLSGLEAAQIVNPSARCAMVLRHPAADELADRLRNVGVVGPLHWDRPQHIDVDWPDDLVSLPPVMDETTIDRVIDVATMVVEGTRFSWKDRDLLRP
;
A
#
# COMPACT_ATOMS: atom_id res chain seq x y z
N ARG A 1 -2.72 10.24 19.94
CA ARG A 1 -3.23 8.85 20.09
C ARG A 1 -3.60 8.39 18.68
N SER A 2 -2.62 7.78 17.98
CA SER A 2 -2.85 7.19 16.66
C SER A 2 -3.61 5.89 16.83
N SER A 3 -4.91 5.88 16.58
CA SER A 3 -5.61 4.64 16.28
C SER A 3 -5.49 4.44 14.77
N ALA A 4 -4.52 3.65 14.33
CA ALA A 4 -4.64 3.03 13.02
C ALA A 4 -5.92 2.18 13.09
N ALA A 5 -6.99 2.72 12.53
CA ALA A 5 -8.26 2.04 12.49
C ALA A 5 -8.13 0.90 11.47
N SER A 6 -7.84 -0.30 11.95
CA SER A 6 -8.13 -1.48 11.16
C SER A 6 -9.65 -1.53 10.99
N HIS A 7 -10.10 -1.30 9.76
CA HIS A 7 -11.52 -1.29 9.46
C HIS A 7 -12.03 -2.73 9.47
N VAL A 8 -12.84 -3.04 10.48
CA VAL A 8 -13.58 -4.30 10.54
C VAL A 8 -14.97 -4.04 9.98
N TYR A 9 -15.25 -4.58 8.79
CA TYR A 9 -16.58 -4.52 8.19
C TYR A 9 -17.38 -5.76 8.61
N LYS A 10 -18.49 -5.55 9.32
CA LYS A 10 -19.45 -6.59 9.63
C LYS A 10 -20.60 -6.52 8.61
N ARG A 11 -20.65 -7.43 7.63
CA ARG A 11 -21.87 -7.69 6.87
C ARG A 11 -22.85 -8.49 7.74
N GLN A 12 -24.04 -7.97 7.91
CA GLN A 12 -25.14 -8.73 8.51
C GLN A 12 -25.76 -9.59 7.40
N GLY A 13 -25.52 -10.87 7.44
CA GLY A 13 -26.06 -11.88 6.54
C GLY A 13 -26.15 -13.23 7.25
N GLU A 14 -26.70 -14.22 6.59
CA GLU A 14 -26.84 -15.60 7.12
C GLU A 14 -25.46 -16.25 7.41
N HIS A 15 -24.38 -15.75 6.77
CA HIS A 15 -23.01 -16.23 6.96
C HIS A 15 -22.06 -15.04 7.23
N PRO A 16 -21.94 -14.62 8.49
CA PRO A 16 -21.06 -13.51 8.83
C PRO A 16 -19.59 -13.89 8.58
N ALA A 17 -18.81 -12.97 8.03
CA ALA A 17 -17.35 -13.06 7.93
C ALA A 17 -16.72 -11.75 8.39
N VAL A 18 -15.49 -11.81 8.85
CA VAL A 18 -14.69 -10.63 9.20
C VAL A 18 -13.64 -10.42 8.10
N LEU A 19 -13.64 -9.24 7.49
CA LEU A 19 -12.53 -8.77 6.66
C LEU A 19 -11.74 -7.74 7.45
N THR A 20 -10.43 -7.93 7.56
CA THR A 20 -9.51 -6.96 8.16
C THR A 20 -8.30 -6.75 7.27
N CYS A 21 -7.68 -5.56 7.36
CA CYS A 21 -6.50 -5.20 6.60
C CYS A 21 -5.37 -4.82 7.56
N GLU A 22 -4.16 -5.28 7.30
CA GLU A 22 -2.94 -4.82 7.97
C GLU A 22 -2.46 -3.52 7.27
N THR A 23 -3.29 -2.47 7.36
CA THR A 23 -3.08 -1.19 6.66
C THR A 23 -1.74 -0.58 7.05
N PHE A 24 -0.99 -0.13 6.04
CA PHE A 24 0.37 0.41 6.18
C PHE A 24 1.37 -0.55 6.84
N GLY A 25 1.09 -1.85 6.84
CA GLY A 25 1.93 -2.85 7.49
C GLY A 25 1.95 -2.74 9.02
N ILE A 26 1.01 -2.00 9.60
CA ILE A 26 0.89 -1.85 11.05
C ILE A 26 0.24 -3.12 11.60
N GLN A 27 0.92 -3.74 12.55
CA GLN A 27 0.40 -4.92 13.21
C GLN A 27 -0.85 -4.61 14.04
N PRO A 28 -1.82 -5.54 14.10
CA PRO A 28 -3.04 -5.34 14.88
C PRO A 28 -2.73 -5.18 16.37
N SER A 29 -3.53 -4.37 17.06
CA SER A 29 -3.45 -4.28 18.51
C SER A 29 -3.79 -5.63 19.17
N SER A 30 -3.23 -5.89 20.36
CA SER A 30 -3.56 -7.09 21.13
C SER A 30 -5.07 -7.25 21.36
N LYS A 31 -5.79 -6.13 21.56
CA LYS A 31 -7.25 -6.12 21.71
C LYS A 31 -7.95 -6.61 20.43
N LEU A 32 -7.51 -6.17 19.25
CA LEU A 32 -8.08 -6.63 17.98
C LEU A 32 -7.77 -8.12 17.76
N VAL A 33 -6.54 -8.55 18.03
CA VAL A 33 -6.16 -9.98 17.95
C VAL A 33 -7.07 -10.85 18.82
N GLU A 34 -7.37 -10.43 20.05
CA GLU A 34 -8.29 -11.20 20.92
C GLU A 34 -9.73 -11.23 20.40
N VAL A 35 -10.23 -10.11 19.82
CA VAL A 35 -11.55 -10.08 19.17
C VAL A 35 -11.59 -11.05 17.97
N LEU A 36 -10.54 -11.06 17.14
CA LEU A 36 -10.45 -11.97 16.00
C LEU A 36 -10.36 -13.43 16.44
N LYS A 37 -9.58 -13.75 17.49
CA LYS A 37 -9.54 -15.09 18.07
C LYS A 37 -10.91 -15.53 18.59
N GLN A 38 -11.69 -14.61 19.19
CA GLN A 38 -13.05 -14.91 19.61
C GLN A 38 -13.95 -15.20 18.41
N ALA A 39 -13.91 -14.36 17.37
CA ALA A 39 -14.68 -14.58 16.15
C ALA A 39 -14.39 -15.96 15.54
N ARG A 40 -13.12 -16.38 15.52
CA ARG A 40 -12.71 -17.71 15.03
C ARG A 40 -13.27 -18.85 15.90
N ARG A 41 -13.28 -18.69 17.23
CA ARG A 41 -13.94 -19.66 18.15
C ARG A 41 -15.43 -19.77 17.91
N ASP A 42 -16.06 -18.66 17.51
CA ASP A 42 -17.49 -18.60 17.17
C ASP A 42 -17.77 -19.05 15.71
N SER A 43 -16.77 -19.67 15.05
CA SER A 43 -16.84 -20.15 13.66
C SER A 43 -17.16 -19.06 12.65
N VAL A 44 -16.76 -17.82 12.92
CA VAL A 44 -16.85 -16.70 11.98
C VAL A 44 -15.55 -16.64 11.17
N PRO A 45 -15.58 -16.87 9.84
CA PRO A 45 -14.41 -16.84 8.99
C PRO A 45 -13.71 -15.47 9.01
N ILE A 46 -12.38 -15.49 9.01
CA ILE A 46 -11.56 -14.29 9.03
C ILE A 46 -10.74 -14.23 7.74
N VAL A 47 -10.95 -13.16 6.97
CA VAL A 47 -10.16 -12.81 5.79
C VAL A 47 -9.23 -11.67 6.15
N VAL A 48 -7.94 -11.81 5.90
CA VAL A 48 -6.93 -10.78 6.18
C VAL A 48 -6.28 -10.32 4.88
N ASP A 49 -6.42 -9.04 4.57
CA ASP A 49 -5.61 -8.40 3.53
C ASP A 49 -4.24 -8.00 4.11
N ARG A 50 -3.21 -8.72 3.67
CA ARG A 50 -1.82 -8.53 4.05
C ARG A 50 -1.00 -7.80 3.00
N THR A 51 -1.62 -7.12 2.08
CA THR A 51 -0.92 -6.43 0.98
C THR A 51 0.21 -5.53 1.50
N HIS A 52 -0.03 -4.78 2.57
CA HIS A 52 0.98 -3.88 3.13
C HIS A 52 1.94 -4.55 4.14
N SER A 53 1.67 -5.77 4.56
CA SER A 53 2.50 -6.50 5.54
C SER A 53 3.16 -7.76 4.98
N PHE A 54 3.10 -7.99 3.67
CA PHE A 54 3.59 -9.19 3.00
C PHE A 54 5.04 -9.57 3.39
N LEU A 55 5.93 -8.58 3.60
CA LEU A 55 7.33 -8.81 3.96
C LEU A 55 7.56 -9.06 5.47
N ALA A 56 6.51 -9.06 6.27
CA ALA A 56 6.59 -9.29 7.71
C ALA A 56 5.74 -10.51 8.12
N PRO A 57 6.09 -11.21 9.21
CA PRO A 57 5.22 -12.22 9.78
C PRO A 57 3.87 -11.63 10.19
N SER A 58 2.77 -12.31 9.87
CA SER A 58 1.46 -11.91 10.36
C SER A 58 1.26 -12.39 11.80
N LEU A 59 0.67 -11.51 12.62
CA LEU A 59 0.18 -11.85 13.96
C LEU A 59 -1.36 -11.93 13.98
N THR A 60 -2.01 -11.65 12.86
CA THR A 60 -3.46 -11.66 12.73
C THR A 60 -3.95 -13.08 12.49
N PRO A 61 -4.85 -13.61 13.31
CA PRO A 61 -5.52 -14.87 13.00
C PRO A 61 -6.29 -14.76 11.68
N ALA A 62 -6.06 -15.68 10.77
CA ALA A 62 -6.71 -15.70 9.47
C ALA A 62 -7.13 -17.12 9.10
N ASP A 63 -8.26 -17.25 8.42
CA ASP A 63 -8.66 -18.46 7.71
C ASP A 63 -8.33 -18.32 6.23
N ILE A 64 -8.36 -17.07 5.72
CA ILE A 64 -7.94 -16.71 4.36
C ILE A 64 -7.01 -15.49 4.45
N GLU A 65 -5.84 -15.58 3.85
CA GLU A 65 -4.93 -14.45 3.66
C GLU A 65 -4.90 -14.06 2.18
N VAL A 66 -4.98 -12.74 1.91
CA VAL A 66 -4.92 -12.17 0.55
C VAL A 66 -3.80 -11.15 0.48
N VAL A 67 -3.02 -11.20 -0.59
CA VAL A 67 -1.94 -10.25 -0.86
C VAL A 67 -1.98 -9.80 -2.31
N SER A 68 -2.15 -8.51 -2.55
CA SER A 68 -1.94 -7.91 -3.87
C SER A 68 -0.46 -7.57 -4.05
N ILE A 69 0.34 -8.55 -4.49
CA ILE A 69 1.80 -8.45 -4.53
C ILE A 69 2.27 -7.29 -5.41
N ARG A 70 1.57 -7.00 -6.51
CA ARG A 70 1.87 -5.88 -7.41
C ARG A 70 1.88 -4.49 -6.75
N LYS A 71 1.16 -4.32 -5.64
CA LYS A 71 1.12 -3.04 -4.91
C LYS A 71 2.40 -2.79 -4.12
N LEU A 72 3.14 -3.83 -3.81
CA LEU A 72 4.39 -3.75 -3.06
C LEU A 72 5.61 -3.97 -3.96
N LEU A 73 5.56 -4.98 -4.82
CA LEU A 73 6.65 -5.33 -5.71
C LEU A 73 6.45 -4.70 -7.10
N PRO A 74 7.53 -4.37 -7.83
CA PRO A 74 7.45 -3.82 -9.18
C PRO A 74 7.13 -4.91 -10.21
N LEU A 75 6.00 -5.59 -10.02
CA LEU A 75 5.50 -6.66 -10.88
C LEU A 75 4.23 -6.24 -11.59
N THR A 76 3.98 -6.82 -12.74
CA THR A 76 2.82 -6.46 -13.60
C THR A 76 1.50 -6.79 -12.93
N GLU A 77 1.34 -8.03 -12.55
CA GLU A 77 0.13 -8.54 -11.89
C GLU A 77 0.47 -9.82 -11.13
N VAL A 78 0.27 -9.87 -9.89
CA VAL A 78 0.22 -11.09 -9.08
C VAL A 78 -0.54 -10.77 -7.83
N ALA A 79 -1.49 -11.61 -7.49
CA ALA A 79 -2.07 -11.69 -6.16
C ALA A 79 -1.81 -13.10 -5.61
N TRP A 80 -1.70 -13.19 -4.33
CA TRP A 80 -1.52 -14.44 -3.63
C TRP A 80 -2.66 -14.60 -2.62
N VAL A 81 -3.21 -15.80 -2.59
CA VAL A 81 -4.25 -16.16 -1.63
C VAL A 81 -3.83 -17.45 -0.95
N GLN A 82 -3.92 -17.49 0.36
CA GLN A 82 -3.71 -18.69 1.16
C GLN A 82 -4.96 -18.98 1.97
N ALA A 83 -5.41 -20.23 1.92
CA ALA A 83 -6.50 -20.77 2.73
C ALA A 83 -6.22 -22.25 2.99
N ASP A 84 -6.89 -22.81 4.01
CA ASP A 84 -6.86 -24.25 4.26
C ASP A 84 -7.73 -25.01 3.25
N ASP A 85 -8.78 -24.35 2.73
CA ASP A 85 -9.68 -24.90 1.72
C ASP A 85 -9.15 -24.68 0.29
N ASP A 86 -9.53 -25.55 -0.63
CA ASP A 86 -9.26 -25.39 -2.06
C ASP A 86 -10.14 -24.28 -2.65
N LEU A 87 -9.50 -23.20 -3.09
CA LEU A 87 -10.15 -22.04 -3.70
C LEU A 87 -10.09 -22.08 -5.24
N SER A 88 -9.63 -23.16 -5.86
CA SER A 88 -9.44 -23.24 -7.31
C SER A 88 -10.73 -23.02 -8.11
N GLU A 89 -11.88 -23.39 -7.57
CA GLU A 89 -13.19 -23.17 -8.19
C GLU A 89 -13.58 -21.69 -8.30
N LEU A 90 -12.96 -20.82 -7.49
CA LEU A 90 -13.20 -19.37 -7.53
C LEU A 90 -12.40 -18.67 -8.64
N VAL A 91 -11.41 -19.35 -9.21
CA VAL A 91 -10.53 -18.79 -10.24
C VAL A 91 -11.17 -18.92 -11.61
N GLY A 92 -11.49 -17.79 -12.21
CA GLY A 92 -12.09 -17.73 -13.55
C GLY A 92 -11.09 -17.91 -14.68
N THR A 93 -11.56 -17.72 -15.90
CA THR A 93 -10.74 -17.73 -17.10
C THR A 93 -10.45 -16.29 -17.53
N ARG A 94 -9.23 -15.99 -17.92
CA ARG A 94 -8.84 -14.68 -18.46
C ARG A 94 -9.63 -14.34 -19.72
N ASP A 95 -10.04 -13.10 -19.82
CA ASP A 95 -10.70 -12.56 -21.01
C ASP A 95 -9.90 -11.38 -21.63
N ASN A 96 -10.48 -10.72 -22.62
CA ASN A 96 -9.84 -9.58 -23.28
C ASN A 96 -9.59 -8.39 -22.34
N LYS A 97 -10.45 -8.17 -21.33
CA LYS A 97 -10.30 -7.07 -20.37
C LYS A 97 -9.06 -7.31 -19.51
N ASP A 98 -8.86 -8.54 -19.04
CA ASP A 98 -7.67 -8.92 -18.27
C ASP A 98 -6.39 -8.70 -19.08
N VAL A 99 -6.42 -9.02 -20.39
CA VAL A 99 -5.28 -8.78 -21.29
C VAL A 99 -4.99 -7.28 -21.44
N PHE A 100 -6.04 -6.45 -21.57
CA PHE A 100 -5.86 -5.00 -21.66
C PHE A 100 -5.32 -4.42 -20.35
N LEU A 101 -5.83 -4.86 -19.20
CA LEU A 101 -5.33 -4.47 -17.90
C LEU A 101 -3.85 -4.81 -17.73
N THR A 102 -3.45 -6.04 -18.07
CA THR A 102 -2.04 -6.46 -18.00
C THR A 102 -1.14 -5.57 -18.86
N ARG A 103 -1.57 -5.23 -20.09
CA ARG A 103 -0.82 -4.34 -20.98
C ARG A 103 -0.70 -2.91 -20.42
N ALA A 104 -1.78 -2.38 -19.84
CA ALA A 104 -1.76 -1.05 -19.22
C ALA A 104 -0.79 -1.03 -18.02
N ARG A 105 -0.82 -2.04 -17.17
CA ARG A 105 0.13 -2.18 -16.04
C ARG A 105 1.58 -2.31 -16.49
N ARG A 106 1.88 -3.08 -17.53
CA ARG A 106 3.23 -3.15 -18.12
C ARG A 106 3.69 -1.81 -18.66
N ARG A 107 2.78 -1.05 -19.30
CA ARG A 107 3.07 0.31 -19.75
C ARG A 107 3.41 1.21 -18.57
N PHE A 108 2.58 1.22 -17.52
CA PHE A 108 2.85 1.98 -16.31
C PHE A 108 4.20 1.62 -15.67
N LEU A 109 4.53 0.34 -15.53
CA LEU A 109 5.81 -0.09 -14.97
C LEU A 109 7.01 0.42 -15.78
N LYS A 110 6.85 0.61 -17.10
CA LYS A 110 7.88 1.14 -17.99
C LYS A 110 7.96 2.66 -17.92
N ASP A 111 6.84 3.34 -18.04
CA ASP A 111 6.77 4.79 -18.23
C ASP A 111 6.66 5.58 -16.93
N ARG A 112 6.10 4.94 -15.87
CA ARG A 112 5.90 5.53 -14.53
C ARG A 112 5.13 6.86 -14.54
N GLY A 113 4.34 7.11 -15.58
CA GLY A 113 3.53 8.32 -15.73
C GLY A 113 2.20 8.21 -14.96
N LEU A 114 1.65 9.36 -14.55
CA LEU A 114 0.34 9.42 -13.89
C LEU A 114 -0.76 8.92 -14.83
N ASP A 115 -0.77 9.34 -16.09
CA ASP A 115 -1.76 8.94 -17.09
C ASP A 115 -1.80 7.42 -17.29
N THR A 116 -0.61 6.77 -17.32
CA THR A 116 -0.53 5.31 -17.45
C THR A 116 -0.94 4.57 -16.19
N PHE A 117 -0.76 5.20 -15.02
CA PHE A 117 -1.30 4.70 -13.76
C PHE A 117 -2.83 4.75 -13.74
N GLU A 118 -3.42 5.91 -14.07
CA GLU A 118 -4.87 6.10 -14.11
C GLU A 118 -5.54 5.17 -15.13
N GLU A 119 -4.94 4.99 -16.31
CA GLU A 119 -5.42 4.02 -17.30
C GLU A 119 -5.49 2.60 -16.71
N ALA A 120 -4.44 2.17 -16.02
CA ALA A 120 -4.38 0.84 -15.43
C ALA A 120 -5.37 0.65 -14.27
N GLU A 121 -5.56 1.66 -13.42
CA GLU A 121 -6.53 1.58 -12.31
C GLU A 121 -7.98 1.62 -12.83
N ASN A 122 -8.31 2.44 -13.83
CA ASN A 122 -9.64 2.46 -14.45
C ASN A 122 -10.00 1.12 -15.10
N LEU A 123 -9.04 0.45 -15.76
CA LEU A 123 -9.26 -0.89 -16.29
C LEU A 123 -9.42 -1.94 -15.17
N ALA A 124 -8.74 -1.75 -14.04
CA ALA A 124 -8.83 -2.67 -12.91
C ALA A 124 -10.23 -2.70 -12.28
N ASP A 125 -10.94 -1.58 -12.30
CA ASP A 125 -12.31 -1.49 -11.77
C ASP A 125 -13.29 -2.38 -12.54
N ASP A 126 -12.99 -2.70 -13.81
CA ASP A 126 -13.78 -3.61 -14.65
C ASP A 126 -13.36 -5.09 -14.53
N CYS A 127 -12.23 -5.38 -13.87
CA CYS A 127 -11.60 -6.71 -13.77
C CYS A 127 -11.60 -7.20 -12.32
N TRP A 128 -12.77 -7.46 -11.76
CA TRP A 128 -12.93 -7.85 -10.35
C TRP A 128 -12.90 -9.36 -10.09
N ALA A 129 -13.04 -10.19 -11.12
CA ALA A 129 -13.00 -11.63 -10.97
C ALA A 129 -11.54 -12.11 -10.78
N PRO A 130 -11.26 -13.05 -9.87
CA PRO A 130 -9.94 -13.65 -9.75
C PRO A 130 -9.64 -14.49 -10.99
N VAL A 131 -8.52 -14.19 -11.66
CA VAL A 131 -8.03 -14.93 -12.83
C VAL A 131 -6.57 -15.29 -12.64
N PRO A 132 -6.06 -16.39 -13.25
CA PRO A 132 -4.65 -16.72 -13.16
C PRO A 132 -3.80 -15.61 -13.81
N PRO A 133 -2.58 -15.33 -13.32
CA PRO A 133 -1.65 -14.45 -14.02
C PRO A 133 -1.31 -15.01 -15.40
N ASP A 134 -0.91 -14.17 -16.34
CA ASP A 134 -0.35 -14.66 -17.60
C ASP A 134 1.04 -15.30 -17.37
N ASP A 135 1.52 -16.05 -18.37
CA ASP A 135 2.78 -16.80 -18.23
C ASP A 135 3.98 -15.87 -17.98
N ASP A 136 3.98 -14.68 -18.60
CA ASP A 136 5.04 -13.69 -18.37
C ASP A 136 5.02 -13.14 -16.94
N ALA A 137 3.84 -12.78 -16.41
CA ALA A 137 3.70 -12.28 -15.03
C ALA A 137 4.06 -13.38 -14.01
N ARG A 138 3.73 -14.63 -14.31
CA ARG A 138 4.16 -15.77 -13.50
C ARG A 138 5.69 -15.90 -13.49
N ALA A 139 6.31 -15.86 -14.66
CA ALA A 139 7.77 -15.93 -14.79
C ALA A 139 8.46 -14.74 -14.11
N GLU A 140 7.91 -13.52 -14.24
CA GLU A 140 8.38 -12.34 -13.51
C GLU A 140 8.39 -12.58 -11.99
N PHE A 141 7.31 -13.15 -11.44
CA PHE A 141 7.21 -13.43 -10.00
C PHE A 141 8.15 -14.54 -9.55
N GLU A 142 8.21 -15.64 -10.28
CA GLU A 142 9.10 -16.78 -9.96
C GLU A 142 10.58 -16.40 -10.02
N GLY A 143 10.95 -15.48 -10.95
CA GLY A 143 12.31 -14.95 -11.08
C GLY A 143 12.64 -13.79 -10.11
N PHE A 144 11.65 -13.28 -9.37
CA PHE A 144 11.84 -12.09 -8.53
C PHE A 144 12.55 -12.42 -7.22
N ASN A 145 13.63 -11.72 -6.93
CA ASN A 145 14.39 -11.90 -5.68
C ASN A 145 13.75 -11.11 -4.52
N VAL A 146 12.75 -11.72 -3.86
CA VAL A 146 12.04 -11.13 -2.72
C VAL A 146 12.99 -10.79 -1.55
N ALA A 147 14.03 -11.62 -1.30
CA ALA A 147 14.97 -11.37 -0.22
C ALA A 147 15.80 -10.11 -0.45
N GLU A 148 16.30 -9.92 -1.68
CA GLU A 148 17.02 -8.71 -2.06
C GLU A 148 16.11 -7.47 -2.03
N PHE A 149 14.89 -7.58 -2.53
CA PHE A 149 13.92 -6.49 -2.43
C PHE A 149 13.65 -6.11 -0.97
N SER A 150 13.40 -7.09 -0.11
CA SER A 150 13.18 -6.90 1.33
C SER A 150 14.36 -6.19 2.00
N ARG A 151 15.60 -6.57 1.66
CA ARG A 151 16.81 -5.90 2.14
C ARG A 151 16.86 -4.42 1.71
N ARG A 152 16.48 -4.10 0.47
CA ARG A 152 16.41 -2.73 -0.05
C ARG A 152 15.31 -1.91 0.66
N VAL A 153 14.17 -2.52 0.95
CA VAL A 153 13.13 -1.89 1.77
C VAL A 153 13.66 -1.49 3.14
N ASP A 154 14.38 -2.40 3.81
CA ASP A 154 14.99 -2.12 5.12
C ASP A 154 16.04 -1.00 5.04
N GLN A 155 16.84 -0.95 3.98
CA GLN A 155 17.82 0.11 3.75
C GLN A 155 17.17 1.48 3.52
N THR A 156 16.18 1.54 2.62
CA THR A 156 15.40 2.77 2.37
C THR A 156 14.77 3.27 3.67
N ARG A 157 14.14 2.37 4.42
CA ARG A 157 13.51 2.69 5.69
C ARG A 157 14.51 3.22 6.71
N ALA A 158 15.65 2.57 6.87
CA ALA A 158 16.69 3.02 7.82
C ALA A 158 17.21 4.43 7.49
N ALA A 159 17.43 4.72 6.20
CA ALA A 159 17.87 6.03 5.75
C ALA A 159 16.81 7.12 6.02
N LEU A 160 15.54 6.86 5.70
CA LEU A 160 14.44 7.80 5.99
C LEU A 160 14.26 8.04 7.49
N LEU A 161 14.37 6.99 8.33
CA LEU A 161 14.28 7.11 9.78
C LEU A 161 15.43 7.93 10.38
N SER A 162 16.58 7.97 9.71
CA SER A 162 17.71 8.79 10.17
C SER A 162 17.61 10.27 9.78
N GLY A 163 16.85 10.58 8.71
CA GLY A 163 16.72 11.93 8.18
C GLY A 163 15.39 12.66 8.50
N LEU A 164 14.37 11.93 8.95
CA LEU A 164 13.05 12.48 9.25
C LEU A 164 12.75 12.43 10.74
N GLU A 165 11.92 13.38 11.23
CA GLU A 165 11.46 13.35 12.60
C GLU A 165 10.52 12.16 12.86
N ALA A 166 10.73 11.44 13.95
CA ALA A 166 9.94 10.27 14.32
C ALA A 166 8.42 10.57 14.45
N ALA A 167 8.06 11.79 14.83
CA ALA A 167 6.65 12.22 14.93
C ALA A 167 5.93 12.29 13.57
N GLN A 168 6.69 12.40 12.47
CA GLN A 168 6.15 12.43 11.11
C GLN A 168 5.91 11.05 10.53
N ILE A 169 6.41 9.99 11.17
CA ILE A 169 6.36 8.62 10.61
C ILE A 169 5.27 7.82 11.31
N VAL A 170 4.30 7.33 10.52
CA VAL A 170 3.13 6.58 11.02
C VAL A 170 3.47 5.12 11.29
N ASN A 171 4.31 4.52 10.44
CA ASN A 171 4.61 3.08 10.45
C ASN A 171 6.12 2.77 10.53
N PRO A 172 6.85 3.25 11.56
CA PRO A 172 8.31 3.19 11.61
C PRO A 172 8.88 1.76 11.64
N SER A 173 8.11 0.77 12.08
CA SER A 173 8.51 -0.64 12.15
C SER A 173 8.01 -1.50 10.98
N ALA A 174 7.15 -0.97 10.12
CA ALA A 174 6.56 -1.73 9.02
C ALA A 174 7.55 -1.94 7.87
N ARG A 175 7.53 -3.12 7.26
CA ARG A 175 8.38 -3.49 6.10
C ARG A 175 7.59 -3.32 4.80
N CYS A 176 7.14 -2.09 4.55
CA CYS A 176 6.39 -1.70 3.35
C CYS A 176 6.73 -0.26 2.97
N ALA A 177 5.90 0.36 2.15
CA ALA A 177 5.93 1.79 1.92
C ALA A 177 5.91 2.56 3.24
N MET A 178 6.83 3.49 3.44
CA MET A 178 6.81 4.37 4.62
C MET A 178 5.67 5.37 4.47
N VAL A 179 4.92 5.60 5.54
CA VAL A 179 3.82 6.56 5.57
C VAL A 179 4.20 7.72 6.46
N LEU A 180 4.15 8.90 5.87
CA LEU A 180 4.39 10.16 6.57
C LEU A 180 3.07 10.81 6.94
N ARG A 181 3.03 11.47 8.08
CA ARG A 181 1.96 12.38 8.47
C ARG A 181 2.42 13.81 8.27
N HIS A 182 1.65 14.59 7.52
CA HIS A 182 1.95 15.98 7.24
C HIS A 182 0.68 16.81 7.06
N PRO A 183 0.53 17.97 7.73
CA PRO A 183 -0.70 18.78 7.66
C PRO A 183 -1.01 19.33 6.25
N ALA A 184 -0.02 19.35 5.36
CA ALA A 184 -0.16 19.70 3.95
C ALA A 184 0.24 18.51 3.08
N ALA A 185 -0.44 17.35 3.27
CA ALA A 185 -0.09 16.10 2.62
C ALA A 185 -0.17 16.17 1.09
N ASP A 186 -1.20 16.81 0.54
CA ASP A 186 -1.33 17.05 -0.91
C ASP A 186 -0.13 17.79 -1.48
N GLU A 187 0.24 18.92 -0.83
CA GLU A 187 1.37 19.73 -1.26
C GLU A 187 2.69 18.95 -1.15
N LEU A 188 2.87 18.18 -0.09
CA LEU A 188 4.04 17.32 0.08
C LEU A 188 4.12 16.30 -1.06
N ALA A 189 3.01 15.61 -1.37
CA ALA A 189 2.97 14.64 -2.45
C ALA A 189 3.30 15.29 -3.81
N ASP A 190 2.76 16.47 -4.10
CA ASP A 190 3.03 17.22 -5.34
C ASP A 190 4.49 17.66 -5.44
N ARG A 191 5.06 18.18 -4.37
CA ARG A 191 6.48 18.58 -4.35
C ARG A 191 7.41 17.38 -4.54
N LEU A 192 7.10 16.25 -3.90
CA LEU A 192 7.85 15.01 -4.10
C LEU A 192 7.82 14.54 -5.55
N ARG A 193 6.65 14.59 -6.21
CA ARG A 193 6.55 14.29 -7.66
C ARG A 193 7.39 15.25 -8.51
N ASN A 194 7.37 16.55 -8.19
CA ASN A 194 8.11 17.57 -8.91
C ASN A 194 9.64 17.39 -8.81
N VAL A 195 10.15 16.79 -7.74
CA VAL A 195 11.58 16.43 -7.62
C VAL A 195 11.88 15.01 -8.13
N GLY A 196 10.93 14.38 -8.80
CA GLY A 196 11.12 13.09 -9.46
C GLY A 196 10.93 11.86 -8.59
N VAL A 197 10.32 12.00 -7.41
CA VAL A 197 9.90 10.83 -6.61
C VAL A 197 8.70 10.18 -7.30
N VAL A 198 8.86 8.95 -7.77
CA VAL A 198 7.79 8.20 -8.42
C VAL A 198 6.91 7.53 -7.38
N GLY A 199 5.61 7.84 -7.42
CA GLY A 199 4.61 7.15 -6.62
C GLY A 199 4.43 7.60 -5.17
N PRO A 200 4.72 8.89 -4.78
CA PRO A 200 4.17 9.37 -3.53
C PRO A 200 2.65 9.42 -3.68
N LEU A 201 1.93 8.80 -2.74
CA LEU A 201 0.49 8.71 -2.78
C LEU A 201 -0.11 9.41 -1.56
N HIS A 202 -0.93 10.44 -1.81
CA HIS A 202 -1.84 10.97 -0.81
C HIS A 202 -3.05 10.04 -0.67
N TRP A 203 -3.51 9.85 0.56
CA TRP A 203 -4.61 8.94 0.85
C TRP A 203 -5.89 9.74 1.09
N ASP A 204 -6.66 9.96 0.03
CA ASP A 204 -7.96 10.61 0.11
C ASP A 204 -8.96 9.80 0.93
N ARG A 205 -9.91 10.51 1.54
CA ARG A 205 -11.00 9.87 2.25
C ARG A 205 -11.87 9.05 1.28
N PRO A 206 -12.11 7.77 1.53
CA PRO A 206 -13.01 6.97 0.72
C PRO A 206 -14.44 7.54 0.76
N GLN A 207 -15.08 7.71 -0.40
CA GLN A 207 -16.36 8.40 -0.56
C GLN A 207 -17.54 7.78 0.20
N HIS A 208 -17.46 6.48 0.53
CA HIS A 208 -18.57 5.71 1.08
C HIS A 208 -18.35 5.26 2.53
N ILE A 209 -17.34 5.82 3.20
CA ILE A 209 -17.00 5.44 4.58
C ILE A 209 -17.25 6.63 5.51
N ASP A 210 -18.18 6.45 6.44
CA ASP A 210 -18.42 7.42 7.52
C ASP A 210 -17.54 7.07 8.74
N VAL A 211 -16.25 7.35 8.58
CA VAL A 211 -15.23 7.21 9.64
C VAL A 211 -14.36 8.45 9.66
N ASP A 212 -13.73 8.69 10.79
CA ASP A 212 -12.68 9.70 10.92
C ASP A 212 -11.44 9.22 10.13
N TRP A 213 -11.28 9.75 8.92
CA TRP A 213 -10.20 9.39 8.01
C TRP A 213 -9.06 10.40 8.11
N PRO A 214 -7.82 9.96 8.33
CA PRO A 214 -6.69 10.87 8.34
C PRO A 214 -6.40 11.35 6.91
N ASP A 215 -6.61 12.62 6.66
CA ASP A 215 -6.35 13.32 5.39
C ASP A 215 -4.92 13.90 5.30
N ASP A 216 -4.11 13.62 6.31
CA ASP A 216 -2.76 14.12 6.50
C ASP A 216 -1.66 13.09 6.18
N LEU A 217 -1.97 12.05 5.37
CA LEU A 217 -1.07 10.94 5.10
C LEU A 217 -0.52 10.93 3.67
N VAL A 218 0.80 10.71 3.55
CA VAL A 218 1.49 10.45 2.29
C VAL A 218 2.31 9.17 2.41
N SER A 219 2.09 8.19 1.53
CA SER A 219 2.95 7.02 1.43
C SER A 219 4.07 7.25 0.42
N LEU A 220 5.26 6.76 0.75
CA LEU A 220 6.46 6.83 -0.10
C LEU A 220 6.71 5.47 -0.78
N PRO A 221 7.42 5.43 -1.90
CA PRO A 221 7.87 4.17 -2.49
C PRO A 221 8.65 3.31 -1.48
N PRO A 222 8.44 1.98 -1.45
CA PRO A 222 9.11 1.11 -0.48
C PRO A 222 10.61 0.98 -0.72
N VAL A 223 11.07 1.21 -1.96
CA VAL A 223 12.48 1.17 -2.35
C VAL A 223 12.82 2.41 -3.15
N MET A 224 13.84 3.12 -2.72
CA MET A 224 14.39 4.31 -3.38
C MET A 224 15.92 4.22 -3.45
N ASP A 225 16.52 4.91 -4.42
CA ASP A 225 17.96 5.15 -4.42
C ASP A 225 18.34 6.27 -3.43
N GLU A 226 19.62 6.37 -3.13
CA GLU A 226 20.16 7.33 -2.17
C GLU A 226 19.82 8.78 -2.53
N THR A 227 19.96 9.14 -3.80
CA THR A 227 19.64 10.50 -4.30
C THR A 227 18.15 10.83 -4.11
N THR A 228 17.27 9.86 -4.35
CA THR A 228 15.83 10.03 -4.16
C THR A 228 15.49 10.16 -2.67
N ILE A 229 16.14 9.39 -1.80
CA ILE A 229 15.98 9.49 -0.34
C ILE A 229 16.38 10.88 0.14
N ASP A 230 17.52 11.41 -0.28
CA ASP A 230 17.98 12.75 0.09
C ASP A 230 16.95 13.82 -0.32
N ARG A 231 16.42 13.74 -1.54
CA ARG A 231 15.37 14.64 -2.01
C ARG A 231 14.09 14.56 -1.17
N VAL A 232 13.69 13.35 -0.76
CA VAL A 232 12.52 13.16 0.12
C VAL A 232 12.75 13.85 1.46
N ILE A 233 13.92 13.66 2.07
CA ILE A 233 14.28 14.28 3.35
C ILE A 233 14.27 15.81 3.23
N ASP A 234 14.92 16.35 2.20
CA ASP A 234 14.98 17.79 1.96
C ASP A 234 13.58 18.39 1.79
N VAL A 235 12.75 17.80 0.92
CA VAL A 235 11.38 18.30 0.65
C VAL A 235 10.50 18.21 1.90
N ALA A 236 10.53 17.08 2.62
CA ALA A 236 9.73 16.91 3.82
C ALA A 236 10.15 17.89 4.93
N THR A 237 11.44 18.15 5.09
CA THR A 237 11.97 19.11 6.04
C THR A 237 11.60 20.56 5.67
N MET A 238 11.75 20.94 4.39
CA MET A 238 11.38 22.27 3.91
C MET A 238 9.88 22.56 4.08
N VAL A 239 9.02 21.58 3.84
CA VAL A 239 7.57 21.75 4.01
C VAL A 239 7.19 21.89 5.47
N VAL A 240 7.89 21.23 6.40
CA VAL A 240 7.72 21.44 7.86
C VAL A 240 8.18 22.83 8.27
N GLU A 241 9.33 23.30 7.78
CA GLU A 241 9.82 24.65 8.02
C GLU A 241 8.94 25.71 7.35
N GLY A 242 8.42 25.44 6.16
CA GLY A 242 7.52 26.32 5.40
C GLY A 242 6.17 26.56 6.08
N THR A 243 5.75 25.72 7.02
CA THR A 243 4.60 26.04 7.90
C THR A 243 4.90 27.16 8.88
N ARG A 244 6.17 27.55 9.05
CA ARG A 244 6.60 28.75 9.79
C ARG A 244 6.78 29.98 8.88
N PHE A 245 6.87 29.80 7.55
CA PHE A 245 7.02 30.88 6.58
C PHE A 245 5.69 31.11 5.84
N SER A 246 5.28 32.38 5.77
CA SER A 246 4.05 32.76 5.09
C SER A 246 4.14 32.42 3.59
N TRP A 247 3.02 32.05 2.99
CA TRP A 247 2.82 31.68 1.59
C TRP A 247 3.33 32.68 0.52
N LYS A 248 4.03 33.73 0.92
CA LYS A 248 4.62 34.73 0.03
C LYS A 248 5.93 34.29 -0.62
N ASP A 249 6.57 33.23 -0.11
CA ASP A 249 7.89 32.75 -0.58
C ASP A 249 7.77 31.62 -1.63
N ARG A 250 6.58 31.40 -2.24
CA ARG A 250 6.35 30.38 -3.27
C ARG A 250 7.25 30.50 -4.51
N ASP A 251 7.76 31.70 -4.80
CA ASP A 251 8.56 31.96 -6.02
C ASP A 251 10.02 31.54 -5.90
N LEU A 252 10.52 31.23 -4.70
CA LEU A 252 11.91 30.80 -4.48
C LEU A 252 12.14 29.31 -4.70
N LEU A 253 11.09 28.50 -4.91
CA LEU A 253 11.15 27.05 -5.05
C LEU A 253 10.74 26.56 -6.47
N ARG A 254 10.78 27.45 -7.46
CA ARG A 254 10.69 27.06 -8.87
C ARG A 254 12.07 26.68 -9.37
N PRO A 255 12.21 25.56 -10.14
CA PRO A 255 13.47 25.13 -10.72
C PRO A 255 14.05 26.16 -11.68
#